data_67edb6e65059a4d356f6ca6b4b1ec841
#
_entry.id   67edb6e65059a4d356f6ca6b4b1ec841
#
_cell.length_a   1.000
_cell.length_b   1.000
_cell.length_c   1.000
_cell.angle_alpha   90.00
_cell.angle_beta   90.00
_cell.angle_gamma   90.00
#
_symmetry.space_group_name_H-M   'P 1'
#
loop_
_entity.id
_entity.type
_entity.pdbx_description
1 polymer ?
#
loop_
_entity_poly.entity_id
_entity_poly.type
_entity_poly.pdbx_seq_one_letter_code
_entity_poly.pdbx_strand_id
1 'polypeptide(L)'
;MSYPIPENEAERLNTLRGYAILDTHPEDRFDDLTRLAASICGTPISLISLVDEHRQWFKSKIGLEACQTPREDAFCAHAIMSQELFVVPDASHDPRFATSPLVLGEPHIRFYAGAPLAAPNGHNLGALCVIDRVPRQLNCEQLESLRILSRQVMAQVILGKNLQDLRTALETREDLEQDMRKLIQYFQEARAMINTLKGLLPVCAWCKKVRDDQGYWEQVEAYITKFTGVDTTGCICPECLRKHFGDVFPTGKKPD
;
A
#
# COMPACT_ATOMS: atom_id res chain seq x y z
N MET A 1 -19.61 30.32 -17.94
CA MET A 1 -20.79 29.74 -17.27
C MET A 1 -20.40 29.25 -15.90
N SER A 2 -21.28 29.33 -14.89
CA SER A 2 -21.00 28.73 -13.58
C SER A 2 -21.39 27.25 -13.67
N TYR A 3 -20.39 26.33 -13.57
CA TYR A 3 -20.65 24.91 -13.44
C TYR A 3 -20.85 24.54 -11.96
N PRO A 4 -21.63 23.49 -11.67
CA PRO A 4 -21.88 23.08 -10.30
C PRO A 4 -20.64 22.49 -9.66
N ILE A 5 -20.43 22.83 -8.37
CA ILE A 5 -19.35 22.28 -7.54
C ILE A 5 -20.01 21.58 -6.35
N PRO A 6 -19.68 20.31 -6.05
CA PRO A 6 -20.18 19.61 -4.87
C PRO A 6 -19.79 20.32 -3.57
N GLU A 7 -20.64 20.29 -2.56
CA GLU A 7 -20.35 20.87 -1.23
C GLU A 7 -19.10 20.26 -0.59
N ASN A 8 -18.82 18.98 -0.86
CA ASN A 8 -17.68 18.22 -0.36
C ASN A 8 -16.54 18.09 -1.38
N GLU A 9 -16.35 19.10 -2.24
CA GLU A 9 -15.39 19.07 -3.36
C GLU A 9 -13.96 18.74 -2.92
N ALA A 10 -13.49 19.30 -1.80
CA ALA A 10 -12.13 19.04 -1.31
C ALA A 10 -11.93 17.55 -0.96
N GLU A 11 -12.92 16.92 -0.32
CA GLU A 11 -12.89 15.49 0.04
C GLU A 11 -12.99 14.61 -1.21
N ARG A 12 -13.83 15.00 -2.17
CA ARG A 12 -13.96 14.35 -3.47
C ARG A 12 -12.64 14.35 -4.24
N LEU A 13 -11.97 15.50 -4.31
CA LEU A 13 -10.67 15.64 -4.97
C LEU A 13 -9.58 14.83 -4.25
N ASN A 14 -9.57 14.83 -2.92
CA ASN A 14 -8.67 13.97 -2.16
C ASN A 14 -8.89 12.49 -2.46
N THR A 15 -10.16 12.07 -2.55
CA THR A 15 -10.51 10.69 -2.95
C THR A 15 -10.02 10.38 -4.36
N LEU A 16 -10.24 11.26 -5.33
CA LEU A 16 -9.78 11.08 -6.70
C LEU A 16 -8.25 10.95 -6.77
N ARG A 17 -7.53 11.86 -6.12
CA ARG A 17 -6.05 11.84 -6.05
C ARG A 17 -5.53 10.58 -5.35
N GLY A 18 -6.24 10.10 -4.33
CA GLY A 18 -5.91 8.87 -3.61
C GLY A 18 -5.90 7.60 -4.48
N TYR A 19 -6.68 7.57 -5.58
CA TYR A 19 -6.64 6.48 -6.55
C TYR A 19 -5.45 6.53 -7.51
N ALA A 20 -4.72 7.64 -7.60
CA ALA A 20 -3.55 7.83 -8.45
C ALA A 20 -3.79 7.42 -9.92
N ILE A 21 -5.01 7.65 -10.44
CA ILE A 21 -5.43 7.23 -11.79
C ILE A 21 -5.26 8.35 -12.83
N LEU A 22 -5.23 9.62 -12.39
CA LEU A 22 -5.04 10.76 -13.30
C LEU A 22 -3.68 10.68 -13.97
N ASP A 23 -3.62 11.08 -15.23
CA ASP A 23 -2.41 11.15 -16.06
C ASP A 23 -1.69 9.79 -16.25
N THR A 24 -2.40 8.69 -16.03
CA THR A 24 -1.88 7.33 -16.27
C THR A 24 -2.04 6.93 -17.75
N HIS A 25 -1.22 5.95 -18.18
CA HIS A 25 -1.29 5.41 -19.53
C HIS A 25 -2.67 4.77 -19.84
N PRO A 26 -3.06 4.70 -21.11
CA PRO A 26 -4.21 3.91 -21.55
C PRO A 26 -4.09 2.45 -21.11
N GLU A 27 -5.23 1.81 -20.84
CA GLU A 27 -5.31 0.42 -20.40
C GLU A 27 -6.51 -0.28 -21.04
N ASP A 28 -6.31 -1.41 -21.68
CA ASP A 28 -7.33 -2.17 -22.41
C ASP A 28 -8.59 -2.43 -21.57
N ARG A 29 -8.44 -2.70 -20.28
CA ARG A 29 -9.57 -2.93 -19.37
C ARG A 29 -10.56 -1.77 -19.26
N PHE A 30 -10.12 -0.54 -19.48
CA PHE A 30 -10.99 0.65 -19.54
C PHE A 30 -11.48 0.88 -20.95
N ASP A 31 -10.64 0.66 -21.95
CA ASP A 31 -11.00 0.85 -23.36
C ASP A 31 -12.09 -0.13 -23.81
N ASP A 32 -12.07 -1.37 -23.31
CA ASP A 32 -13.11 -2.37 -23.54
C ASP A 32 -14.47 -1.94 -22.96
N LEU A 33 -14.46 -1.40 -21.72
CA LEU A 33 -15.69 -0.90 -21.09
C LEU A 33 -16.28 0.32 -21.84
N THR A 34 -15.41 1.22 -22.29
CA THR A 34 -15.80 2.38 -23.09
C THR A 34 -16.37 1.95 -24.45
N ARG A 35 -15.74 0.97 -25.11
CA ARG A 35 -16.22 0.39 -26.39
C ARG A 35 -17.55 -0.30 -26.22
N LEU A 36 -17.74 -1.04 -25.14
CA LEU A 36 -18.98 -1.73 -24.83
C LEU A 36 -20.12 -0.74 -24.58
N ALA A 37 -19.88 0.34 -23.83
CA ALA A 37 -20.86 1.40 -23.59
C ALA A 37 -21.32 2.06 -24.90
N ALA A 38 -20.38 2.43 -25.79
CA ALA A 38 -20.69 2.98 -27.12
C ALA A 38 -21.52 2.00 -27.94
N SER A 39 -21.17 0.73 -27.97
CA SER A 39 -21.88 -0.30 -28.74
C SER A 39 -23.30 -0.54 -28.24
N ILE A 40 -23.50 -0.67 -26.92
CA ILE A 40 -24.83 -0.90 -26.33
C ILE A 40 -25.75 0.29 -26.57
N CYS A 41 -25.24 1.52 -26.43
CA CYS A 41 -26.05 2.73 -26.63
C CYS A 41 -26.15 3.16 -28.09
N GLY A 42 -25.37 2.57 -28.99
CA GLY A 42 -25.32 2.91 -30.40
C GLY A 42 -24.84 4.34 -30.64
N THR A 43 -23.88 4.83 -29.83
CA THR A 43 -23.38 6.21 -29.90
C THR A 43 -21.97 6.24 -30.47
N PRO A 44 -21.60 7.30 -31.23
CA PRO A 44 -20.27 7.42 -31.82
C PRO A 44 -19.17 7.77 -30.81
N ILE A 45 -19.53 8.33 -29.65
CA ILE A 45 -18.59 8.81 -28.65
C ILE A 45 -18.93 8.16 -27.30
N SER A 46 -17.93 7.68 -26.62
CA SER A 46 -18.01 7.21 -25.22
C SER A 46 -16.71 7.51 -24.49
N LEU A 47 -16.80 7.88 -23.21
CA LEU A 47 -15.67 8.29 -22.39
C LEU A 47 -15.78 7.72 -20.98
N ILE A 48 -14.65 7.31 -20.43
CA ILE A 48 -14.44 7.24 -18.97
C ILE A 48 -13.73 8.53 -18.58
N SER A 49 -14.47 9.43 -17.96
CA SER A 49 -14.09 10.79 -17.65
C SER A 49 -13.94 10.96 -16.14
N LEU A 50 -12.83 11.56 -15.70
CA LEU A 50 -12.58 11.94 -14.32
C LEU A 50 -12.56 13.45 -14.19
N VAL A 51 -13.30 13.98 -13.21
CA VAL A 51 -13.46 15.43 -13.00
C VAL A 51 -12.47 15.90 -11.95
N ASP A 52 -11.37 16.51 -12.41
CA ASP A 52 -10.34 17.12 -11.58
C ASP A 52 -10.72 18.57 -11.20
N GLU A 53 -9.88 19.30 -10.52
CA GLU A 53 -10.11 20.64 -10.00
C GLU A 53 -10.46 21.66 -11.11
N HIS A 54 -9.70 21.64 -12.22
CA HIS A 54 -9.86 22.59 -13.33
C HIS A 54 -10.14 21.94 -14.69
N ARG A 55 -10.07 20.61 -14.76
CA ARG A 55 -10.20 19.86 -16.02
C ARG A 55 -11.06 18.62 -15.84
N GLN A 56 -11.57 18.16 -16.95
CA GLN A 56 -12.12 16.82 -17.14
C GLN A 56 -11.07 16.03 -17.92
N TRP A 57 -10.51 15.00 -17.30
CA TRP A 57 -9.50 14.14 -17.91
C TRP A 57 -10.10 12.79 -18.31
N PHE A 58 -9.68 12.25 -19.47
CA PHE A 58 -10.23 11.02 -20.02
C PHE A 58 -9.28 9.85 -19.80
N LYS A 59 -9.67 8.90 -18.94
CA LYS A 59 -8.96 7.62 -18.75
C LYS A 59 -9.08 6.73 -19.97
N SER A 60 -10.26 6.74 -20.62
CA SER A 60 -10.53 6.03 -21.86
C SER A 60 -11.50 6.85 -22.72
N LYS A 61 -11.36 6.75 -24.04
CA LYS A 61 -12.15 7.53 -24.98
C LYS A 61 -12.31 6.82 -26.32
N ILE A 62 -13.49 6.98 -26.92
CA ILE A 62 -13.81 6.57 -28.30
C ILE A 62 -14.51 7.74 -28.99
N GLY A 63 -14.19 7.97 -30.26
CA GLY A 63 -14.82 8.97 -31.10
C GLY A 63 -14.45 10.42 -30.78
N LEU A 64 -13.45 10.66 -29.95
CA LEU A 64 -12.92 11.97 -29.59
C LEU A 64 -11.39 11.97 -29.58
N GLU A 65 -10.75 13.01 -30.17
CA GLU A 65 -9.29 13.10 -30.18
C GLU A 65 -8.71 13.69 -28.89
N ALA A 66 -9.40 14.69 -28.32
CA ALA A 66 -8.97 15.34 -27.08
C ALA A 66 -8.76 14.34 -25.93
N CYS A 67 -7.73 14.57 -25.10
CA CYS A 67 -7.46 13.78 -23.90
C CYS A 67 -8.04 14.41 -22.62
N GLN A 68 -8.43 15.66 -22.69
CA GLN A 68 -9.04 16.43 -21.60
C GLN A 68 -9.78 17.64 -22.16
N THR A 69 -10.67 18.21 -21.34
CA THR A 69 -11.36 19.47 -21.61
C THR A 69 -11.39 20.33 -20.35
N PRO A 70 -11.60 21.67 -20.46
CA PRO A 70 -11.86 22.49 -19.28
C PRO A 70 -13.07 21.96 -18.50
N ARG A 71 -12.99 22.01 -17.17
CA ARG A 71 -14.09 21.55 -16.31
C ARG A 71 -15.37 22.38 -16.49
N GLU A 72 -15.22 23.66 -16.78
CA GLU A 72 -16.33 24.58 -16.97
C GLU A 72 -17.24 24.24 -18.20
N ASP A 73 -16.67 23.53 -19.19
CA ASP A 73 -17.41 23.07 -20.37
C ASP A 73 -17.96 21.64 -20.22
N ALA A 74 -17.61 20.97 -19.12
CA ALA A 74 -17.81 19.55 -18.94
C ALA A 74 -19.25 19.18 -18.52
N PHE A 75 -19.95 18.40 -19.34
CA PHE A 75 -21.21 17.75 -18.94
C PHE A 75 -21.05 16.86 -17.70
N CYS A 76 -19.90 16.20 -17.57
CA CYS A 76 -19.61 15.35 -16.42
C CYS A 76 -19.50 16.13 -15.11
N ALA A 77 -19.22 17.44 -15.12
CA ALA A 77 -19.29 18.28 -13.92
C ALA A 77 -20.72 18.35 -13.34
N HIS A 78 -21.73 18.21 -14.18
CA HIS A 78 -23.13 18.08 -13.76
C HIS A 78 -23.46 16.64 -13.33
N ALA A 79 -22.90 15.65 -14.03
CA ALA A 79 -23.15 14.24 -13.73
C ALA A 79 -22.65 13.83 -12.34
N ILE A 80 -21.56 14.43 -11.84
CA ILE A 80 -21.02 14.12 -10.50
C ILE A 80 -21.86 14.66 -9.33
N MET A 81 -22.86 15.52 -9.60
CA MET A 81 -23.68 16.14 -8.57
C MET A 81 -24.70 15.20 -7.94
N SER A 82 -24.98 14.06 -8.58
CA SER A 82 -25.98 13.08 -8.15
C SER A 82 -25.44 11.65 -8.31
N GLN A 83 -26.01 10.72 -7.56
CA GLN A 83 -25.77 9.28 -7.75
C GLN A 83 -26.57 8.69 -8.92
N GLU A 84 -27.51 9.44 -9.47
CA GLU A 84 -28.36 9.02 -10.57
C GLU A 84 -27.71 9.31 -11.92
N LEU A 85 -28.18 8.58 -12.94
CA LEU A 85 -27.81 8.86 -14.33
C LEU A 85 -28.19 10.29 -14.72
N PHE A 86 -27.23 10.99 -15.29
CA PHE A 86 -27.44 12.32 -15.82
C PHE A 86 -27.67 12.24 -17.34
N VAL A 87 -28.88 12.55 -17.80
CA VAL A 87 -29.26 12.42 -19.21
C VAL A 87 -29.70 13.77 -19.76
N VAL A 88 -29.14 14.12 -20.91
CA VAL A 88 -29.52 15.31 -21.72
C VAL A 88 -29.91 14.82 -23.11
N PRO A 89 -31.23 14.71 -23.40
CA PRO A 89 -31.72 14.19 -24.68
C PRO A 89 -31.37 15.07 -25.88
N ASP A 90 -31.38 16.40 -25.70
CA ASP A 90 -30.94 17.38 -26.68
C ASP A 90 -30.26 18.58 -26.00
N ALA A 91 -28.95 18.62 -26.09
CA ALA A 91 -28.14 19.68 -25.48
C ALA A 91 -28.36 21.07 -26.14
N SER A 92 -28.84 21.14 -27.37
CA SER A 92 -29.14 22.42 -28.05
C SER A 92 -30.35 23.12 -27.48
N HIS A 93 -31.25 22.39 -26.84
CA HIS A 93 -32.44 22.90 -26.18
C HIS A 93 -32.34 22.93 -24.65
N ASP A 94 -31.26 22.41 -24.08
CA ASP A 94 -31.04 22.43 -22.64
C ASP A 94 -30.41 23.77 -22.21
N PRO A 95 -31.08 24.57 -21.36
CA PRO A 95 -30.61 25.91 -20.98
C PRO A 95 -29.22 25.89 -20.29
N ARG A 96 -28.78 24.74 -19.76
CA ARG A 96 -27.47 24.59 -19.15
C ARG A 96 -26.34 24.46 -20.18
N PHE A 97 -26.65 23.97 -21.39
CA PHE A 97 -25.65 23.57 -22.37
C PHE A 97 -25.79 24.22 -23.74
N ALA A 98 -26.93 24.83 -24.06
CA ALA A 98 -27.22 25.38 -25.38
C ALA A 98 -26.16 26.39 -25.88
N THR A 99 -25.48 27.08 -24.97
CA THR A 99 -24.41 28.04 -25.28
C THR A 99 -23.00 27.48 -25.04
N SER A 100 -22.88 26.19 -24.71
CA SER A 100 -21.56 25.54 -24.44
C SER A 100 -20.73 25.48 -25.73
N PRO A 101 -19.40 25.72 -25.64
CA PRO A 101 -18.51 25.54 -26.79
C PRO A 101 -18.58 24.14 -27.40
N LEU A 102 -18.85 23.10 -26.59
CA LEU A 102 -18.96 21.70 -27.03
C LEU A 102 -20.28 21.41 -27.78
N VAL A 103 -21.26 22.29 -27.67
CA VAL A 103 -22.54 22.20 -28.38
C VAL A 103 -22.54 23.06 -29.64
N LEU A 104 -21.99 24.28 -29.57
CA LEU A 104 -21.89 25.21 -30.68
C LEU A 104 -20.77 24.87 -31.65
N GLY A 105 -19.63 24.38 -31.11
CA GLY A 105 -18.43 23.94 -31.84
C GLY A 105 -18.24 22.44 -31.78
N GLU A 106 -17.09 21.97 -32.28
CA GLU A 106 -16.71 20.56 -32.20
C GLU A 106 -16.71 20.07 -30.74
N PRO A 107 -17.24 18.86 -30.43
CA PRO A 107 -17.77 17.85 -31.37
C PRO A 107 -19.26 17.98 -31.72
N HIS A 108 -19.91 19.12 -31.49
CA HIS A 108 -21.33 19.40 -31.77
C HIS A 108 -22.28 18.47 -30.99
N ILE A 109 -22.08 18.39 -29.68
CA ILE A 109 -22.86 17.52 -28.78
C ILE A 109 -24.36 17.87 -28.88
N ARG A 110 -25.20 16.87 -29.12
CA ARG A 110 -26.66 16.97 -29.03
C ARG A 110 -27.22 16.07 -27.93
N PHE A 111 -26.66 14.90 -27.75
CA PHE A 111 -27.09 13.95 -26.72
C PHE A 111 -25.93 13.64 -25.77
N TYR A 112 -26.26 13.53 -24.47
CA TYR A 112 -25.35 13.08 -23.44
C TYR A 112 -26.08 12.18 -22.45
N ALA A 113 -25.49 11.07 -22.08
CA ALA A 113 -25.89 10.29 -20.92
C ALA A 113 -24.65 9.84 -20.15
N GLY A 114 -24.59 10.15 -18.84
CA GLY A 114 -23.47 9.82 -17.97
C GLY A 114 -23.92 9.10 -16.72
N ALA A 115 -23.27 7.97 -16.43
CA ALA A 115 -23.40 7.23 -15.18
C ALA A 115 -22.26 7.63 -14.24
N PRO A 116 -22.53 8.14 -13.03
CA PRO A 116 -21.49 8.57 -12.11
C PRO A 116 -20.56 7.42 -11.73
N LEU A 117 -19.28 7.73 -11.56
CA LEU A 117 -18.26 6.84 -11.04
C LEU A 117 -18.15 7.05 -9.53
N ALA A 118 -19.02 6.36 -8.79
CA ALA A 118 -19.13 6.49 -7.35
C ALA A 118 -18.07 5.64 -6.62
N ALA A 119 -17.24 6.29 -5.81
CA ALA A 119 -16.32 5.63 -4.92
C ALA A 119 -17.06 5.03 -3.69
N PRO A 120 -16.47 4.06 -2.97
CA PRO A 120 -17.11 3.42 -1.81
C PRO A 120 -17.49 4.39 -0.67
N ASN A 121 -16.81 5.54 -0.57
CA ASN A 121 -17.10 6.61 0.38
C ASN A 121 -18.21 7.57 -0.09
N GLY A 122 -18.85 7.28 -1.23
CA GLY A 122 -19.98 8.05 -1.77
C GLY A 122 -19.59 9.24 -2.66
N HIS A 123 -18.31 9.54 -2.86
CA HIS A 123 -17.88 10.60 -3.75
C HIS A 123 -17.93 10.18 -5.22
N ASN A 124 -18.52 11.01 -6.07
CA ASN A 124 -18.52 10.83 -7.52
C ASN A 124 -17.23 11.41 -8.11
N LEU A 125 -16.38 10.57 -8.68
CA LEU A 125 -15.06 10.97 -9.18
C LEU A 125 -15.11 11.45 -10.63
N GLY A 126 -16.17 11.05 -11.35
CA GLY A 126 -16.34 11.30 -12.77
C GLY A 126 -17.58 10.60 -13.30
N ALA A 127 -17.60 10.28 -14.59
CA ALA A 127 -18.68 9.55 -15.22
C ALA A 127 -18.18 8.63 -16.34
N LEU A 128 -18.83 7.47 -16.49
CA LEU A 128 -18.87 6.77 -17.76
C LEU A 128 -19.99 7.40 -18.58
N CYS A 129 -19.65 7.99 -19.71
CA CYS A 129 -20.65 8.68 -20.51
C CYS A 129 -20.63 8.26 -21.99
N VAL A 130 -21.81 8.40 -22.61
CA VAL A 130 -22.04 8.23 -24.05
C VAL A 130 -22.60 9.53 -24.62
N ILE A 131 -22.16 9.88 -25.82
CA ILE A 131 -22.40 11.18 -26.42
C ILE A 131 -22.75 10.97 -27.90
N ASP A 132 -23.68 11.76 -28.40
CA ASP A 132 -23.99 11.79 -29.83
C ASP A 132 -24.13 13.22 -30.38
N ARG A 133 -23.95 13.32 -31.69
CA ARG A 133 -24.15 14.54 -32.47
C ARG A 133 -25.59 14.74 -32.96
N VAL A 134 -26.48 13.80 -32.64
CA VAL A 134 -27.92 13.88 -32.87
C VAL A 134 -28.67 13.67 -31.56
N PRO A 135 -29.86 14.31 -31.38
CA PRO A 135 -30.69 14.05 -30.21
C PRO A 135 -31.08 12.57 -30.10
N ARG A 136 -31.10 12.06 -28.88
CA ARG A 136 -31.43 10.64 -28.58
C ARG A 136 -32.25 10.48 -27.32
N GLN A 137 -32.89 9.31 -27.23
CA GLN A 137 -33.42 8.76 -25.97
C GLN A 137 -32.92 7.34 -25.81
N LEU A 138 -32.38 7.03 -24.67
CA LEU A 138 -31.99 5.67 -24.31
C LEU A 138 -33.18 4.92 -23.70
N ASN A 139 -33.30 3.65 -24.00
CA ASN A 139 -34.27 2.78 -23.34
C ASN A 139 -33.79 2.35 -21.94
N CYS A 140 -34.68 1.69 -21.17
CA CYS A 140 -34.38 1.27 -19.80
C CYS A 140 -33.19 0.31 -19.73
N GLU A 141 -33.03 -0.59 -20.71
CA GLU A 141 -31.93 -1.57 -20.75
C GLU A 141 -30.57 -0.89 -20.98
N GLN A 142 -30.52 0.12 -21.85
CA GLN A 142 -29.34 0.92 -22.13
C GLN A 142 -28.91 1.75 -20.89
N LEU A 143 -29.87 2.37 -20.21
CA LEU A 143 -29.64 3.12 -18.98
C LEU A 143 -29.11 2.20 -17.87
N GLU A 144 -29.72 1.03 -17.68
CA GLU A 144 -29.25 0.06 -16.69
C GLU A 144 -27.87 -0.50 -17.05
N SER A 145 -27.60 -0.74 -18.34
CA SER A 145 -26.27 -1.15 -18.81
C SER A 145 -25.19 -0.12 -18.48
N LEU A 146 -25.47 1.18 -18.65
CA LEU A 146 -24.54 2.23 -18.25
C LEU A 146 -24.26 2.24 -16.73
N ARG A 147 -25.28 2.01 -15.89
CA ARG A 147 -25.11 1.88 -14.45
C ARG A 147 -24.21 0.68 -14.08
N ILE A 148 -24.46 -0.47 -14.73
CA ILE A 148 -23.66 -1.67 -14.50
C ILE A 148 -22.21 -1.42 -14.92
N LEU A 149 -21.99 -0.85 -16.10
CA LEU A 149 -20.66 -0.56 -16.62
C LEU A 149 -19.92 0.47 -15.76
N SER A 150 -20.60 1.52 -15.25
CA SER A 150 -19.95 2.48 -14.34
C SER A 150 -19.46 1.83 -13.06
N ARG A 151 -20.22 0.87 -12.49
CA ARG A 151 -19.76 0.07 -11.34
C ARG A 151 -18.56 -0.80 -11.70
N GLN A 152 -18.51 -1.36 -12.91
CA GLN A 152 -17.36 -2.14 -13.38
C GLN A 152 -16.12 -1.25 -13.57
N VAL A 153 -16.28 -0.04 -14.10
CA VAL A 153 -15.18 0.95 -14.17
C VAL A 153 -14.62 1.21 -12.78
N MET A 154 -15.48 1.50 -11.79
CA MET A 154 -15.02 1.74 -10.42
C MET A 154 -14.36 0.52 -9.80
N ALA A 155 -14.86 -0.69 -10.05
CA ALA A 155 -14.21 -1.92 -9.60
C ALA A 155 -12.78 -2.06 -10.16
N GLN A 156 -12.56 -1.72 -11.44
CA GLN A 156 -11.23 -1.72 -12.05
C GLN A 156 -10.31 -0.64 -11.45
N VAL A 157 -10.84 0.54 -11.15
CA VAL A 157 -10.09 1.62 -10.49
C VAL A 157 -9.62 1.17 -9.10
N ILE A 158 -10.53 0.63 -8.29
CA ILE A 158 -10.24 0.14 -6.94
C ILE A 158 -9.24 -1.01 -6.98
N LEU A 159 -9.44 -1.98 -7.88
CA LEU A 159 -8.52 -3.10 -8.04
C LEU A 159 -7.11 -2.63 -8.40
N GLY A 160 -6.99 -1.68 -9.34
CA GLY A 160 -5.71 -1.10 -9.72
C GLY A 160 -4.98 -0.45 -8.54
N LYS A 161 -5.70 0.32 -7.73
CA LYS A 161 -5.15 0.95 -6.52
C LYS A 161 -4.69 -0.10 -5.50
N ASN A 162 -5.54 -1.09 -5.21
CA ASN A 162 -5.19 -2.15 -4.25
C ASN A 162 -3.96 -2.94 -4.68
N LEU A 163 -3.83 -3.24 -5.98
CA LEU A 163 -2.63 -3.92 -6.51
C LEU A 163 -1.38 -3.06 -6.37
N GLN A 164 -1.48 -1.76 -6.60
CA GLN A 164 -0.36 -0.84 -6.42
C GLN A 164 0.06 -0.76 -4.94
N ASP A 165 -0.91 -0.61 -4.03
CA ASP A 165 -0.64 -0.54 -2.59
C ASP A 165 -0.02 -1.84 -2.07
N LEU A 166 -0.51 -3.00 -2.55
CA LEU A 166 0.07 -4.29 -2.20
C LEU A 166 1.51 -4.43 -2.68
N ARG A 167 1.82 -3.99 -3.90
CA ARG A 167 3.20 -4.00 -4.41
C ARG A 167 4.12 -3.15 -3.55
N THR A 168 3.73 -1.92 -3.23
CA THR A 168 4.51 -1.03 -2.37
C THR A 168 4.73 -1.63 -0.98
N ALA A 169 3.69 -2.26 -0.40
CA ALA A 169 3.80 -2.92 0.89
C ALA A 169 4.76 -4.13 0.86
N LEU A 170 4.75 -4.91 -0.23
CA LEU A 170 5.67 -6.03 -0.42
C LEU A 170 7.12 -5.55 -0.56
N GLU A 171 7.38 -4.52 -1.36
CA GLU A 171 8.72 -3.93 -1.51
C GLU A 171 9.25 -3.42 -0.16
N THR A 172 8.43 -2.68 0.59
CA THR A 172 8.80 -2.20 1.94
C THR A 172 9.10 -3.35 2.90
N ARG A 173 8.31 -4.43 2.83
CA ARG A 173 8.52 -5.62 3.66
C ARG A 173 9.84 -6.32 3.32
N GLU A 174 10.16 -6.47 2.05
CA GLU A 174 11.43 -7.09 1.60
C GLU A 174 12.64 -6.29 2.10
N ASP A 175 12.60 -4.95 2.02
CA ASP A 175 13.64 -4.06 2.53
C ASP A 175 13.83 -4.25 4.06
N LEU A 176 12.73 -4.26 4.82
CA LEU A 176 12.76 -4.47 6.26
C LEU A 176 13.31 -5.86 6.64
N GLU A 177 12.95 -6.91 5.88
CA GLU A 177 13.48 -8.26 6.12
C GLU A 177 14.99 -8.33 5.85
N GLN A 178 15.49 -7.62 4.84
CA GLN A 178 16.93 -7.53 4.58
C GLN A 178 17.69 -6.83 5.71
N ASP A 179 17.17 -5.70 6.19
CA ASP A 179 17.79 -4.96 7.29
C ASP A 179 17.78 -5.76 8.60
N MET A 180 16.69 -6.50 8.87
CA MET A 180 16.61 -7.41 10.01
C MET A 180 17.68 -8.53 9.93
N ARG A 181 17.89 -9.13 8.74
CA ARG A 181 18.93 -10.16 8.54
C ARG A 181 20.32 -9.60 8.81
N LYS A 182 20.64 -8.40 8.32
CA LYS A 182 21.92 -7.72 8.61
C LYS A 182 22.11 -7.50 10.10
N LEU A 183 21.06 -7.04 10.79
CA LEU A 183 21.10 -6.80 12.23
C LEU A 183 21.33 -8.10 13.02
N ILE A 184 20.62 -9.18 12.67
CA ILE A 184 20.79 -10.51 13.28
C ILE A 184 22.24 -10.99 13.10
N GLN A 185 22.80 -10.87 11.90
CA GLN A 185 24.19 -11.25 11.64
C GLN A 185 25.15 -10.44 12.53
N TYR A 186 24.97 -9.12 12.59
CA TYR A 186 25.78 -8.26 13.47
C TYR A 186 25.71 -8.69 14.93
N PHE A 187 24.52 -9.01 15.44
CA PHE A 187 24.38 -9.51 16.82
C PHE A 187 25.04 -10.86 17.04
N GLN A 188 24.97 -11.77 16.06
CA GLN A 188 25.64 -13.07 16.14
C GLN A 188 27.16 -12.91 16.18
N GLU A 189 27.73 -12.06 15.35
CA GLU A 189 29.17 -11.75 15.34
C GLU A 189 29.62 -11.09 16.64
N ALA A 190 28.88 -10.10 17.15
CA ALA A 190 29.15 -9.46 18.43
C ALA A 190 29.09 -10.46 19.60
N ARG A 191 28.08 -11.34 19.61
CA ARG A 191 27.95 -12.39 20.62
C ARG A 191 29.11 -13.40 20.57
N ALA A 192 29.52 -13.79 19.37
CA ALA A 192 30.68 -14.68 19.20
C ALA A 192 31.96 -14.03 19.74
N MET A 193 32.19 -12.75 19.47
CA MET A 193 33.32 -11.98 19.98
C MET A 193 33.31 -11.88 21.51
N ILE A 194 32.16 -11.61 22.13
CA ILE A 194 32.01 -11.58 23.61
C ILE A 194 32.29 -12.95 24.20
N ASN A 195 31.81 -14.04 23.61
CA ASN A 195 32.06 -15.39 24.10
C ASN A 195 33.54 -15.78 24.00
N THR A 196 34.25 -15.33 22.98
CA THR A 196 35.69 -15.56 22.82
C THR A 196 36.48 -14.81 23.91
N LEU A 197 36.09 -13.58 24.24
CA LEU A 197 36.69 -12.80 25.30
C LEU A 197 36.40 -13.36 26.70
N LYS A 198 35.18 -13.87 26.95
CA LYS A 198 34.77 -14.51 28.20
C LYS A 198 35.43 -15.90 28.40
N GLY A 199 35.91 -16.53 27.33
CA GLY A 199 36.59 -17.82 27.40
C GLY A 199 38.03 -17.76 27.98
N LEU A 200 38.60 -16.56 28.13
CA LEU A 200 39.97 -16.37 28.66
C LEU A 200 39.91 -15.69 30.03
N LEU A 201 39.77 -16.50 31.09
CA LEU A 201 39.91 -16.03 32.46
C LEU A 201 41.40 -15.74 32.76
N PRO A 202 41.77 -14.48 33.06
CA PRO A 202 43.14 -14.17 33.43
C PRO A 202 43.44 -14.74 34.83
N VAL A 203 44.20 -15.82 34.87
CA VAL A 203 44.61 -16.50 36.10
C VAL A 203 46.07 -16.17 36.39
N CYS A 204 46.37 -15.78 37.61
CA CYS A 204 47.74 -15.56 38.04
C CYS A 204 48.53 -16.85 37.96
N ALA A 205 49.61 -16.84 37.19
CA ALA A 205 50.47 -18.04 37.01
C ALA A 205 51.05 -18.54 38.33
N TRP A 206 51.24 -17.66 39.31
CA TRP A 206 51.89 -17.97 40.61
C TRP A 206 50.87 -18.39 41.69
N CYS A 207 49.93 -17.49 42.06
CA CYS A 207 49.02 -17.74 43.16
C CYS A 207 47.61 -18.26 42.73
N LYS A 208 47.40 -18.47 41.43
CA LYS A 208 46.14 -18.99 40.82
C LYS A 208 44.89 -18.14 41.06
N LYS A 209 45.01 -16.94 41.59
CA LYS A 209 43.89 -16.01 41.66
C LYS A 209 43.40 -15.61 40.27
N VAL A 210 42.11 -15.36 40.15
CA VAL A 210 41.45 -14.88 38.93
C VAL A 210 41.30 -13.37 39.02
N ARG A 211 41.52 -12.69 37.92
CA ARG A 211 41.25 -11.25 37.79
C ARG A 211 39.85 -11.04 37.26
N ASP A 212 39.00 -10.31 38.00
CA ASP A 212 37.66 -9.95 37.55
C ASP A 212 37.68 -8.83 36.51
N ASP A 213 36.48 -8.51 35.95
CA ASP A 213 36.31 -7.48 34.92
C ASP A 213 36.62 -6.05 35.42
N GLN A 214 36.70 -5.84 36.75
CA GLN A 214 37.08 -4.57 37.36
C GLN A 214 38.61 -4.49 37.67
N GLY A 215 39.34 -5.57 37.41
CA GLY A 215 40.80 -5.62 37.60
C GLY A 215 41.25 -6.12 38.95
N TYR A 216 40.33 -6.54 39.84
CA TYR A 216 40.68 -7.08 41.18
C TYR A 216 41.00 -8.58 41.11
N TRP A 217 41.96 -9.01 41.93
CA TRP A 217 42.37 -10.41 42.05
C TRP A 217 41.65 -11.10 43.20
N GLU A 218 40.81 -12.11 42.91
CA GLU A 218 40.09 -12.90 43.90
C GLU A 218 40.41 -14.41 43.79
N GLN A 219 40.06 -15.18 44.83
CA GLN A 219 40.23 -16.65 44.79
C GLN A 219 39.29 -17.25 43.75
N VAL A 220 39.72 -18.33 43.10
CA VAL A 220 38.93 -19.01 42.06
C VAL A 220 37.56 -19.42 42.58
N GLU A 221 37.51 -19.90 43.81
CA GLU A 221 36.30 -20.35 44.49
C GLU A 221 35.27 -19.19 44.63
N ALA A 222 35.72 -18.03 45.10
CA ALA A 222 34.91 -16.84 45.28
C ALA A 222 34.38 -16.32 43.91
N TYR A 223 35.23 -16.36 42.88
CA TYR A 223 34.87 -16.01 41.53
C TYR A 223 33.77 -16.93 40.97
N ILE A 224 33.94 -18.27 41.13
CA ILE A 224 32.96 -19.25 40.65
C ILE A 224 31.60 -19.02 41.35
N THR A 225 31.58 -18.94 42.68
CA THR A 225 30.34 -18.71 43.44
C THR A 225 29.61 -17.44 42.98
N LYS A 226 30.36 -16.35 42.79
CA LYS A 226 29.81 -15.05 42.35
C LYS A 226 29.13 -15.09 40.96
N PHE A 227 29.70 -15.84 40.00
CA PHE A 227 29.23 -15.85 38.62
C PHE A 227 28.34 -17.05 38.25
N THR A 228 28.41 -18.16 38.98
CA THR A 228 27.62 -19.37 38.69
C THR A 228 26.55 -19.66 39.74
N GLY A 229 26.63 -19.03 40.91
CA GLY A 229 25.75 -19.31 42.04
C GLY A 229 26.01 -20.70 42.66
N VAL A 230 27.10 -21.37 42.31
CA VAL A 230 27.47 -22.71 42.84
C VAL A 230 28.52 -22.55 43.90
N ASP A 231 28.22 -23.02 45.10
CA ASP A 231 29.19 -23.05 46.21
C ASP A 231 30.22 -24.15 45.97
N THR A 232 31.50 -23.81 46.21
CA THR A 232 32.60 -24.78 46.13
C THR A 232 32.83 -25.40 47.49
N THR A 233 32.82 -26.74 47.56
CA THR A 233 33.16 -27.47 48.77
C THR A 233 34.64 -27.86 48.73
N GLY A 234 35.38 -27.51 49.79
CA GLY A 234 36.77 -27.88 49.92
C GLY A 234 36.93 -29.39 50.21
N CYS A 235 37.10 -30.17 49.14
CA CYS A 235 37.42 -31.58 49.23
C CYS A 235 38.82 -31.85 48.66
N ILE A 236 39.47 -32.91 49.16
CA ILE A 236 40.78 -33.32 48.67
C ILE A 236 40.62 -34.45 47.68
N CYS A 237 41.13 -34.25 46.46
CA CYS A 237 41.01 -35.28 45.41
C CYS A 237 41.90 -36.53 45.83
N PRO A 238 41.52 -37.71 45.32
CA PRO A 238 42.24 -38.97 45.70
C PRO A 238 43.75 -38.95 45.40
N GLU A 239 44.14 -38.17 44.39
CA GLU A 239 45.57 -38.05 44.04
C GLU A 239 46.34 -37.18 45.05
N CYS A 240 45.79 -36.05 45.45
CA CYS A 240 46.35 -35.18 46.47
C CYS A 240 46.33 -35.88 47.84
N LEU A 241 45.27 -36.64 48.18
CA LEU A 241 45.18 -37.41 49.39
C LEU A 241 46.36 -38.43 49.50
N ARG A 242 46.59 -39.15 48.40
CA ARG A 242 47.76 -40.13 48.36
C ARG A 242 49.07 -39.42 48.43
N LYS A 243 49.25 -38.31 47.74
CA LYS A 243 50.53 -37.60 47.65
C LYS A 243 50.94 -36.93 48.96
N HIS A 244 49.96 -36.37 49.69
CA HIS A 244 50.26 -35.57 50.91
C HIS A 244 49.92 -36.27 52.23
N PHE A 245 49.07 -37.31 52.16
CA PHE A 245 48.55 -38.00 53.36
C PHE A 245 48.56 -39.51 53.21
N GLY A 246 49.36 -40.06 52.27
CA GLY A 246 49.40 -41.49 51.94
C GLY A 246 49.72 -42.43 53.13
N ASP A 247 50.48 -41.94 54.08
CA ASP A 247 50.82 -42.69 55.27
C ASP A 247 49.78 -42.67 56.40
N VAL A 248 48.82 -41.73 56.31
CA VAL A 248 47.80 -41.49 57.36
C VAL A 248 46.46 -42.17 57.06
N PHE A 249 46.15 -42.38 55.76
CA PHE A 249 44.90 -42.99 55.30
C PHE A 249 45.17 -44.23 54.42
N PRO A 250 45.26 -45.42 54.98
CA PRO A 250 45.41 -46.65 54.21
C PRO A 250 44.16 -46.85 53.36
N THR A 251 44.35 -47.07 52.06
CA THR A 251 43.34 -47.27 51.07
C THR A 251 42.40 -48.43 51.41
N GLY A 252 41.27 -48.12 52.04
CA GLY A 252 40.17 -49.03 52.29
C GLY A 252 38.88 -48.64 51.69
N LYS A 253 38.44 -49.40 50.64
CA LYS A 253 37.12 -49.57 50.07
C LYS A 253 36.45 -48.31 49.43
N LYS A 254 36.11 -48.42 48.14
CA LYS A 254 35.10 -47.58 47.47
C LYS A 254 33.78 -47.59 48.25
N PRO A 255 33.12 -46.47 48.48
CA PRO A 255 31.72 -46.47 48.77
C PRO A 255 30.97 -46.76 47.49
N ASP A 256 29.95 -47.58 47.55
CA ASP A 256 28.96 -47.85 46.49
C ASP A 256 28.18 -46.60 46.05
#